data_3bec91d9750c600ee48d902c7360988d
#
_entry.id   3bec91d9750c600ee48d902c7360988d
#
_cell.length_a   1.000
_cell.length_b   1.000
_cell.length_c   1.000
_cell.angle_alpha   90.00
_cell.angle_beta   90.00
_cell.angle_gamma   90.00
#
_symmetry.space_group_name_H-M   'P 1'
#
loop_
_entity.id
_entity.type
_entity.pdbx_description
1 polymer ?
#
loop_
_entity_poly.entity_id
_entity_poly.type
_entity_poly.pdbx_seq_one_letter_code
_entity_poly.pdbx_strand_id
1 'polypeptide(L)'
;MKKPLLFTLMLMLSLWASAQKNTPQSYIEQFKDYAICIMHETGVPASIVLGIAMHESGCGNSALAQHLNNQFGVKGSGHIVYYRHNKKVSTAYKRYGSVYDSFEDFALIMTGRNEFNGLAGQFTHFDYEDWAHGIQKHGYAHDRKWSKYVLGIIKKYRLYMFDEDPATQTLAQNN
;
A
#
# COMPACT_ATOMS: atom_id res chain seq x y z
N MET A 1 45.31 -31.03 12.94
CA MET A 1 44.91 -29.99 12.01
C MET A 1 43.71 -30.46 11.19
N LYS A 2 42.46 -30.23 11.66
CA LYS A 2 41.18 -30.57 10.94
C LYS A 2 40.10 -29.59 11.34
N LYS A 3 40.13 -28.35 10.79
CA LYS A 3 39.10 -27.32 11.03
C LYS A 3 38.74 -26.44 9.84
N PRO A 4 38.56 -26.90 8.60
CA PRO A 4 37.93 -26.09 7.56
C PRO A 4 36.50 -26.52 7.24
N LEU A 5 36.00 -27.70 7.73
CA LEU A 5 34.71 -28.25 7.26
C LEU A 5 33.49 -27.57 7.85
N LEU A 6 33.56 -26.95 9.06
CA LEU A 6 32.45 -26.27 9.70
C LEU A 6 32.17 -24.88 9.08
N PHE A 7 33.18 -24.22 8.55
CA PHE A 7 33.01 -22.88 7.98
C PHE A 7 32.32 -22.89 6.60
N THR A 8 32.52 -23.97 5.84
CA THR A 8 31.88 -24.14 4.51
C THR A 8 30.41 -24.49 4.61
N LEU A 9 29.97 -25.16 5.69
CA LEU A 9 28.56 -25.51 5.89
C LEU A 9 27.70 -24.28 6.27
N MET A 10 28.28 -23.30 6.98
CA MET A 10 27.59 -22.08 7.38
C MET A 10 27.39 -21.09 6.22
N LEU A 11 28.24 -21.16 5.19
CA LEU A 11 28.14 -20.32 3.98
C LEU A 11 27.05 -20.82 3.00
N MET A 12 26.71 -22.10 3.04
CA MET A 12 25.68 -22.68 2.14
C MET A 12 24.24 -22.46 2.61
N LEU A 13 24.02 -22.10 3.86
CA LEU A 13 22.67 -21.79 4.38
C LEU A 13 22.14 -20.40 4.05
N SER A 14 23.00 -19.51 3.54
CA SER A 14 22.62 -18.13 3.23
C SER A 14 22.05 -17.91 1.81
N LEU A 15 21.97 -18.92 0.95
CA LEU A 15 21.58 -18.78 -0.45
C LEU A 15 20.10 -19.07 -0.76
N TRP A 16 19.28 -19.36 0.24
CA TRP A 16 17.85 -19.65 0.06
C TRP A 16 16.96 -18.52 0.58
N ALA A 17 17.38 -17.28 0.43
CA ALA A 17 16.47 -16.15 0.53
C ALA A 17 15.60 -16.10 -0.74
N SER A 18 14.71 -17.08 -0.90
CA SER A 18 13.59 -16.96 -1.81
C SER A 18 12.80 -15.74 -1.35
N ALA A 19 12.61 -14.75 -2.22
CA ALA A 19 11.80 -13.59 -1.92
C ALA A 19 10.41 -14.10 -1.49
N GLN A 20 10.19 -14.18 -0.18
CA GLN A 20 8.94 -14.65 0.38
C GLN A 20 7.85 -13.65 -0.02
N LYS A 21 6.79 -14.15 -0.65
CA LYS A 21 5.64 -13.32 -0.99
C LYS A 21 5.04 -12.74 0.29
N ASN A 22 4.72 -11.47 0.25
CA ASN A 22 4.00 -10.83 1.35
C ASN A 22 2.64 -11.51 1.55
N THR A 23 2.32 -11.79 2.79
CA THR A 23 0.95 -12.09 3.20
C THR A 23 0.20 -10.77 3.44
N PRO A 24 -1.13 -10.76 3.41
CA PRO A 24 -1.88 -9.57 3.79
C PRO A 24 -1.49 -9.04 5.18
N GLN A 25 -1.27 -9.94 6.14
CA GLN A 25 -0.89 -9.58 7.51
C GLN A 25 0.50 -8.94 7.57
N SER A 26 1.50 -9.53 6.89
CA SER A 26 2.85 -8.96 6.87
C SER A 26 2.88 -7.60 6.17
N TYR A 27 2.06 -7.41 5.13
CA TYR A 27 1.92 -6.13 4.44
C TYR A 27 1.30 -5.06 5.33
N ILE A 28 0.21 -5.39 6.03
CA ILE A 28 -0.44 -4.49 6.99
C ILE A 28 0.56 -4.09 8.09
N GLU A 29 1.23 -5.08 8.70
CA GLU A 29 2.18 -4.81 9.78
C GLU A 29 3.33 -3.90 9.34
N GLN A 30 3.79 -4.06 8.11
CA GLN A 30 4.86 -3.24 7.55
C GLN A 30 4.45 -1.79 7.31
N PHE A 31 3.19 -1.52 6.93
CA PHE A 31 2.78 -0.20 6.43
C PHE A 31 1.71 0.50 7.27
N LYS A 32 1.16 -0.13 8.32
CA LYS A 32 0.09 0.44 9.14
C LYS A 32 0.48 1.78 9.76
N ASP A 33 1.66 1.85 10.38
CA ASP A 33 2.10 3.06 11.08
C ASP A 33 2.33 4.22 10.10
N TYR A 34 2.80 3.90 8.90
CA TYR A 34 2.96 4.90 7.84
C TYR A 34 1.62 5.39 7.29
N ALA A 35 0.64 4.49 7.13
CA ALA A 35 -0.71 4.87 6.73
C ALA A 35 -1.41 5.73 7.78
N ILE A 36 -1.19 5.46 9.07
CA ILE A 36 -1.68 6.28 10.19
C ILE A 36 -1.03 7.68 10.14
N CYS A 37 0.28 7.76 9.87
CA CYS A 37 0.97 9.05 9.70
C CYS A 37 0.34 9.86 8.56
N ILE A 38 0.13 9.27 7.40
CA ILE A 38 -0.57 9.91 6.26
C ILE A 38 -1.97 10.38 6.67
N MET A 39 -2.72 9.59 7.42
CA MET A 39 -4.05 9.98 7.90
C MET A 39 -3.98 11.25 8.77
N HIS A 40 -3.06 11.32 9.71
CA HIS A 40 -2.90 12.52 10.55
C HIS A 40 -2.48 13.76 9.76
N GLU A 41 -1.68 13.60 8.71
CA GLU A 41 -1.20 14.70 7.89
C GLU A 41 -2.24 15.19 6.87
N THR A 42 -3.10 14.28 6.37
CA THR A 42 -3.94 14.56 5.19
C THR A 42 -5.44 14.44 5.43
N GLY A 43 -5.86 13.80 6.52
CA GLY A 43 -7.24 13.45 6.77
C GLY A 43 -7.74 12.23 5.98
N VAL A 44 -6.94 11.64 5.09
CA VAL A 44 -7.29 10.39 4.37
C VAL A 44 -7.24 9.22 5.35
N PRO A 45 -8.31 8.42 5.53
CA PRO A 45 -8.30 7.32 6.48
C PRO A 45 -7.13 6.33 6.25
N ALA A 46 -6.47 5.89 7.32
CA ALA A 46 -5.40 4.90 7.24
C ALA A 46 -5.88 3.58 6.59
N SER A 47 -7.13 3.20 6.87
CA SER A 47 -7.80 2.06 6.26
C SER A 47 -7.95 2.20 4.74
N ILE A 48 -8.22 3.40 4.24
CA ILE A 48 -8.29 3.71 2.82
C ILE A 48 -6.91 3.61 2.18
N VAL A 49 -5.90 4.20 2.79
CA VAL A 49 -4.51 4.12 2.30
C VAL A 49 -4.07 2.67 2.16
N LEU A 50 -4.22 1.87 3.24
CA LEU A 50 -3.87 0.44 3.24
C LEU A 50 -4.73 -0.38 2.29
N GLY A 51 -6.05 -0.19 2.32
CA GLY A 51 -7.01 -0.95 1.52
C GLY A 51 -6.75 -0.79 0.02
N ILE A 52 -6.49 0.43 -0.43
CA ILE A 52 -6.15 0.72 -1.84
C ILE A 52 -4.78 0.14 -2.18
N ALA A 53 -3.76 0.36 -1.36
CA ALA A 53 -2.43 -0.19 -1.60
C ALA A 53 -2.44 -1.73 -1.70
N MET A 54 -3.16 -2.41 -0.80
CA MET A 54 -3.34 -3.87 -0.84
C MET A 54 -4.07 -4.33 -2.10
N HIS A 55 -5.11 -3.62 -2.53
CA HIS A 55 -5.87 -3.94 -3.73
C HIS A 55 -5.03 -3.80 -4.99
N GLU A 56 -4.41 -2.65 -5.19
CA GLU A 56 -3.68 -2.30 -6.41
C GLU A 56 -2.36 -3.07 -6.55
N SER A 57 -1.67 -3.32 -5.44
CA SER A 57 -0.37 -4.01 -5.45
C SER A 57 -0.45 -5.52 -5.24
N GLY A 58 -1.63 -6.07 -4.89
CA GLY A 58 -1.74 -7.45 -4.41
C GLY A 58 -0.87 -7.68 -3.17
N CYS A 59 -0.96 -6.78 -2.18
CA CYS A 59 -0.11 -6.76 -0.99
C CYS A 59 1.40 -6.69 -1.34
N GLY A 60 1.77 -5.84 -2.31
CA GLY A 60 3.14 -5.67 -2.74
C GLY A 60 3.69 -6.79 -3.63
N ASN A 61 2.85 -7.76 -4.03
CA ASN A 61 3.30 -8.91 -4.82
C ASN A 61 3.13 -8.72 -6.34
N SER A 62 2.48 -7.65 -6.79
CA SER A 62 2.32 -7.36 -8.21
C SER A 62 3.67 -7.01 -8.87
N ALA A 63 3.75 -7.18 -10.19
CA ALA A 63 4.96 -6.81 -10.92
C ALA A 63 5.29 -5.31 -10.80
N LEU A 64 4.28 -4.45 -10.74
CA LEU A 64 4.47 -3.01 -10.56
C LEU A 64 5.05 -2.70 -9.19
N ALA A 65 4.52 -3.34 -8.14
CA ALA A 65 5.02 -3.17 -6.78
C ALA A 65 6.47 -3.64 -6.65
N GLN A 66 6.80 -4.81 -7.20
CA GLN A 66 8.14 -5.41 -7.06
C GLN A 66 9.23 -4.75 -7.91
N HIS A 67 8.90 -4.32 -9.13
CA HIS A 67 9.90 -3.76 -10.04
C HIS A 67 9.95 -2.24 -10.07
N LEU A 68 8.87 -1.58 -9.65
CA LEU A 68 8.72 -0.13 -9.74
C LEU A 68 8.41 0.53 -8.41
N ASN A 69 8.31 -0.21 -7.29
CA ASN A 69 7.86 0.26 -5.99
C ASN A 69 6.46 0.93 -6.03
N ASN A 70 5.66 0.65 -7.06
CA ASN A 70 4.39 1.32 -7.31
C ASN A 70 3.25 0.53 -6.67
N GLN A 71 2.78 0.99 -5.51
CA GLN A 71 1.76 0.32 -4.70
C GLN A 71 0.33 0.68 -5.10
N PHE A 72 0.15 1.80 -5.82
CA PHE A 72 -1.17 2.38 -6.11
C PHE A 72 -1.52 2.40 -7.60
N GLY A 73 -0.70 1.80 -8.45
CA GLY A 73 -0.94 1.79 -9.89
C GLY A 73 -0.89 3.18 -10.54
N VAL A 74 -0.12 4.11 -9.98
CA VAL A 74 -0.03 5.48 -10.50
C VAL A 74 0.71 5.50 -11.83
N LYS A 75 0.13 6.18 -12.82
CA LYS A 75 0.74 6.41 -14.13
C LYS A 75 1.66 7.64 -14.10
N GLY A 76 2.78 7.55 -14.83
CA GLY A 76 3.71 8.66 -15.06
C GLY A 76 3.43 9.40 -16.37
N SER A 77 4.23 10.43 -16.64
CA SER A 77 4.17 11.24 -17.87
C SER A 77 4.84 10.59 -19.09
N GLY A 78 5.51 9.46 -18.92
CA GLY A 78 6.26 8.81 -20.00
C GLY A 78 6.27 7.29 -19.86
N HIS A 79 7.01 6.64 -20.76
CA HIS A 79 7.21 5.20 -20.73
C HIS A 79 8.55 4.88 -20.09
N ILE A 80 8.54 3.94 -19.16
CA ILE A 80 9.75 3.36 -18.56
C ILE A 80 9.87 1.90 -18.92
N VAL A 81 11.09 1.37 -18.81
CA VAL A 81 11.40 -0.03 -19.11
C VAL A 81 11.85 -0.74 -17.83
N TYR A 82 11.34 -1.96 -17.66
CA TYR A 82 11.86 -2.90 -16.66
C TYR A 82 11.91 -4.32 -17.26
N TYR A 83 12.62 -5.24 -16.61
CA TYR A 83 12.71 -6.62 -17.05
C TYR A 83 11.94 -7.54 -16.11
N ARG A 84 11.11 -8.42 -16.68
CA ARG A 84 10.38 -9.45 -15.95
C ARG A 84 10.60 -10.79 -16.65
N HIS A 85 11.11 -11.78 -15.92
CA HIS A 85 11.46 -13.10 -16.50
C HIS A 85 12.31 -12.96 -17.78
N ASN A 86 13.34 -12.14 -17.76
CA ASN A 86 14.24 -11.79 -18.87
C ASN A 86 13.53 -11.16 -20.10
N LYS A 87 12.26 -10.79 -19.99
CA LYS A 87 11.54 -10.07 -21.05
C LYS A 87 11.49 -8.57 -20.72
N LYS A 88 11.80 -7.76 -21.73
CA LYS A 88 11.68 -6.30 -21.67
C LYS A 88 10.20 -5.92 -21.63
N VAL A 89 9.79 -5.15 -20.64
CA VAL A 89 8.44 -4.61 -20.47
C VAL A 89 8.50 -3.11 -20.50
N SER A 90 7.77 -2.48 -21.44
CA SER A 90 7.59 -1.03 -21.48
C SER A 90 6.24 -0.69 -20.84
N THR A 91 6.19 0.34 -19.99
CA THR A 91 5.00 0.72 -19.27
C THR A 91 4.94 2.21 -19.03
N ALA A 92 3.72 2.75 -18.93
CA ALA A 92 3.44 4.13 -18.54
C ALA A 92 3.29 4.31 -17.01
N TYR A 93 3.43 3.25 -16.21
CA TYR A 93 3.35 3.37 -14.76
C TYR A 93 4.59 4.04 -14.18
N LYS A 94 4.38 4.86 -13.14
CA LYS A 94 5.44 5.59 -12.45
C LYS A 94 6.35 4.62 -11.70
N ARG A 95 7.66 4.89 -11.71
CA ARG A 95 8.66 4.22 -10.87
C ARG A 95 8.99 5.12 -9.70
N TYR A 96 9.09 4.53 -8.52
CA TYR A 96 9.50 5.21 -7.29
C TYR A 96 10.86 4.71 -6.80
N GLY A 97 11.58 5.55 -6.07
CA GLY A 97 12.85 5.21 -5.44
C GLY A 97 12.66 4.21 -4.30
N SER A 98 11.57 4.35 -3.56
CA SER A 98 11.16 3.45 -2.49
C SER A 98 9.66 3.16 -2.54
N VAL A 99 9.21 2.19 -1.74
CA VAL A 99 7.79 1.93 -1.53
C VAL A 99 7.12 3.12 -0.86
N TYR A 100 7.79 3.75 0.11
CA TYR A 100 7.29 4.92 0.84
C TYR A 100 7.01 6.11 -0.08
N ASP A 101 7.88 6.38 -1.08
CA ASP A 101 7.63 7.44 -2.06
C ASP A 101 6.33 7.22 -2.84
N SER A 102 5.92 5.95 -3.01
CA SER A 102 4.64 5.62 -3.65
C SER A 102 3.44 5.94 -2.75
N PHE A 103 3.59 5.77 -1.44
CA PHE A 103 2.57 6.15 -0.47
C PHE A 103 2.46 7.67 -0.35
N GLU A 104 3.58 8.39 -0.32
CA GLU A 104 3.61 9.85 -0.31
C GLU A 104 2.97 10.45 -1.55
N ASP A 105 3.30 9.91 -2.73
CA ASP A 105 2.68 10.37 -3.99
C ASP A 105 1.17 10.12 -4.00
N PHE A 106 0.70 9.02 -3.43
CA PHE A 106 -0.73 8.78 -3.24
C PHE A 106 -1.36 9.83 -2.33
N ALA A 107 -0.74 10.16 -1.20
CA ALA A 107 -1.20 11.22 -0.31
C ALA A 107 -1.28 12.57 -1.03
N LEU A 108 -0.25 12.92 -1.81
CA LEU A 108 -0.23 14.13 -2.65
C LEU A 108 -1.31 14.11 -3.73
N ILE A 109 -1.64 12.95 -4.30
CA ILE A 109 -2.74 12.82 -5.26
C ILE A 109 -4.08 13.12 -4.57
N MET A 110 -4.31 12.59 -3.37
CA MET A 110 -5.57 12.78 -2.64
C MET A 110 -5.77 14.23 -2.16
N THR A 111 -4.69 14.92 -1.80
CA THR A 111 -4.75 16.29 -1.29
C THR A 111 -4.55 17.37 -2.35
N GLY A 112 -3.85 17.05 -3.45
CA GLY A 112 -3.42 18.05 -4.43
C GLY A 112 -4.22 18.05 -5.71
N ARG A 113 -4.78 16.90 -6.15
CA ARG A 113 -5.57 16.88 -7.39
C ARG A 113 -6.98 17.39 -7.16
N ASN A 114 -7.45 18.25 -8.07
CA ASN A 114 -8.78 18.87 -8.00
C ASN A 114 -9.92 17.84 -7.88
N GLU A 115 -9.73 16.64 -8.45
CA GLU A 115 -10.70 15.55 -8.39
C GLU A 115 -10.89 15.00 -6.97
N PHE A 116 -9.86 15.07 -6.12
CA PHE A 116 -9.87 14.41 -4.81
C PHE A 116 -9.73 15.36 -3.63
N ASN A 117 -9.11 16.54 -3.81
CA ASN A 117 -8.75 17.45 -2.71
C ASN A 117 -9.94 17.97 -1.90
N GLY A 118 -11.15 17.90 -2.43
CA GLY A 118 -12.37 18.26 -1.71
C GLY A 118 -12.91 17.18 -0.77
N LEU A 119 -12.39 15.94 -0.85
CA LEU A 119 -12.95 14.82 -0.06
C LEU A 119 -12.67 14.99 1.44
N ALA A 120 -11.48 15.46 1.82
CA ALA A 120 -11.14 15.72 3.23
C ALA A 120 -11.98 16.85 3.87
N GLY A 121 -12.59 17.71 3.07
CA GLY A 121 -13.55 18.70 3.54
C GLY A 121 -14.99 18.18 3.66
N GLN A 122 -15.28 17.03 3.06
CA GLN A 122 -16.60 16.41 3.05
C GLN A 122 -16.73 15.27 4.06
N PHE A 123 -15.64 14.52 4.28
CA PHE A 123 -15.62 13.32 5.10
C PHE A 123 -14.54 13.41 6.16
N THR A 124 -14.81 12.82 7.31
CA THR A 124 -13.79 12.63 8.35
C THR A 124 -12.99 11.35 8.06
N HIS A 125 -11.89 11.14 8.77
CA HIS A 125 -11.13 9.89 8.65
C HIS A 125 -11.87 8.63 9.19
N PHE A 126 -13.01 8.80 9.86
CA PHE A 126 -13.87 7.68 10.26
C PHE A 126 -14.84 7.22 9.16
N ASP A 127 -15.05 8.04 8.14
CA ASP A 127 -16.04 7.81 7.08
C ASP A 127 -15.45 7.03 5.90
N TYR A 128 -14.68 5.96 6.18
CA TYR A 128 -13.93 5.20 5.15
C TYR A 128 -14.81 4.66 4.02
N GLU A 129 -16.10 4.36 4.27
CA GLU A 129 -17.02 3.90 3.23
C GLU A 129 -17.31 5.02 2.24
N ASP A 130 -17.59 6.23 2.73
CA ASP A 130 -17.84 7.42 1.91
C ASP A 130 -16.58 7.84 1.16
N TRP A 131 -15.41 7.73 1.80
CA TRP A 131 -14.12 7.93 1.13
C TRP A 131 -13.92 6.99 -0.05
N ALA A 132 -14.17 5.67 0.12
CA ALA A 132 -14.01 4.69 -0.95
C ALA A 132 -14.95 4.99 -2.13
N HIS A 133 -16.20 5.35 -1.84
CA HIS A 133 -17.17 5.72 -2.86
C HIS A 133 -16.84 7.06 -3.52
N GLY A 134 -16.41 8.04 -2.75
CA GLY A 134 -15.97 9.35 -3.23
C GLY A 134 -14.78 9.23 -4.19
N ILE A 135 -13.74 8.49 -3.81
CA ILE A 135 -12.55 8.27 -4.65
C ILE A 135 -12.94 7.58 -5.97
N GLN A 136 -13.80 6.55 -5.92
CA GLN A 136 -14.29 5.90 -7.14
C GLN A 136 -15.10 6.85 -8.01
N LYS A 137 -16.04 7.60 -7.44
CA LYS A 137 -16.92 8.56 -8.14
C LYS A 137 -16.09 9.62 -8.87
N HIS A 138 -14.98 10.03 -8.30
CA HIS A 138 -14.06 11.01 -8.86
C HIS A 138 -13.03 10.42 -9.84
N GLY A 139 -13.19 9.14 -10.25
CA GLY A 139 -12.49 8.57 -11.40
C GLY A 139 -11.13 7.95 -11.10
N TYR A 140 -10.85 7.58 -9.86
CA TYR A 140 -9.60 6.88 -9.51
C TYR A 140 -9.46 5.55 -10.27
N ALA A 141 -10.56 4.81 -10.42
CA ALA A 141 -10.60 3.55 -11.13
C ALA A 141 -11.79 3.48 -12.11
N HIS A 142 -11.58 2.78 -13.24
CA HIS A 142 -12.64 2.58 -14.24
C HIS A 142 -13.62 1.44 -13.88
N ASP A 143 -13.19 0.50 -13.04
CA ASP A 143 -14.05 -0.62 -12.60
C ASP A 143 -15.11 -0.11 -11.62
N ARG A 144 -16.39 -0.28 -11.99
CA ARG A 144 -17.54 0.12 -11.15
C ARG A 144 -17.64 -0.64 -9.82
N LYS A 145 -16.91 -1.74 -9.66
CA LYS A 145 -16.87 -2.55 -8.43
C LYS A 145 -15.64 -2.25 -7.57
N TRP A 146 -14.81 -1.30 -7.97
CA TRP A 146 -13.55 -1.02 -7.31
C TRP A 146 -13.73 -0.68 -5.82
N SER A 147 -14.62 0.24 -5.46
CA SER A 147 -14.90 0.58 -4.07
C SER A 147 -15.36 -0.63 -3.26
N LYS A 148 -16.19 -1.51 -3.86
CA LYS A 148 -16.62 -2.75 -3.21
C LYS A 148 -15.45 -3.67 -2.89
N TYR A 149 -14.45 -3.76 -3.77
CA TYR A 149 -13.26 -4.58 -3.52
C TYR A 149 -12.39 -3.99 -2.41
N VAL A 150 -12.14 -2.67 -2.45
CA VAL A 150 -11.39 -1.97 -1.39
C VAL A 150 -12.11 -2.11 -0.05
N LEU A 151 -13.40 -1.84 0.03
CA LEU A 151 -14.21 -2.01 1.24
C LEU A 151 -14.22 -3.46 1.75
N GLY A 152 -14.24 -4.43 0.83
CA GLY A 152 -14.11 -5.84 1.17
C GLY A 152 -12.78 -6.17 1.86
N ILE A 153 -11.68 -5.58 1.42
CA ILE A 153 -10.36 -5.70 2.06
C ILE A 153 -10.37 -5.04 3.43
N ILE A 154 -10.85 -3.79 3.52
CA ILE A 154 -10.92 -3.03 4.78
C ILE A 154 -11.69 -3.81 5.84
N LYS A 155 -12.89 -4.33 5.50
CA LYS A 155 -13.73 -5.11 6.41
C LYS A 155 -13.10 -6.45 6.77
N LYS A 156 -12.56 -7.19 5.80
CA LYS A 156 -11.94 -8.50 6.01
C LYS A 156 -10.77 -8.46 6.98
N TYR A 157 -9.92 -7.44 6.86
CA TYR A 157 -8.72 -7.29 7.68
C TYR A 157 -8.89 -6.27 8.81
N ARG A 158 -10.12 -5.74 9.00
CA ARG A 158 -10.48 -4.78 10.05
C ARG A 158 -9.59 -3.54 10.05
N LEU A 159 -9.21 -3.06 8.86
CA LEU A 159 -8.29 -1.93 8.71
C LEU A 159 -8.85 -0.64 9.31
N TYR A 160 -10.16 -0.51 9.41
CA TYR A 160 -10.84 0.62 10.05
C TYR A 160 -10.43 0.86 11.52
N MET A 161 -9.85 -0.15 12.17
CA MET A 161 -9.31 0.01 13.52
C MET A 161 -8.10 0.96 13.55
N PHE A 162 -7.42 1.16 12.43
CA PHE A 162 -6.30 2.09 12.32
C PHE A 162 -6.74 3.54 12.08
N ASP A 163 -8.05 3.76 11.83
CA ASP A 163 -8.65 5.09 11.72
C ASP A 163 -8.99 5.68 13.10
N GLU A 164 -8.96 4.87 14.16
CA GLU A 164 -9.20 5.30 15.53
C GLU A 164 -7.94 5.93 16.13
N ASP A 165 -8.12 7.00 16.91
CA ASP A 165 -7.01 7.63 17.62
C ASP A 165 -6.42 6.62 18.63
N PRO A 166 -5.08 6.45 18.71
CA PRO A 166 -4.43 5.55 19.67
C PRO A 166 -4.87 5.78 21.13
N ALA A 167 -5.21 7.03 21.49
CA ALA A 167 -5.74 7.36 22.82
C ALA A 167 -7.09 6.69 23.09
N THR A 168 -7.92 6.52 22.08
CA THR A 168 -9.26 5.89 22.19
C THR A 168 -9.14 4.37 22.30
N GLN A 169 -8.16 3.75 21.65
CA GLN A 169 -7.91 2.30 21.74
C GLN A 169 -7.48 1.85 23.14
N THR A 170 -6.69 2.67 23.84
CA THR A 170 -6.22 2.36 25.20
C THR A 170 -7.39 2.37 26.22
N LEU A 171 -8.39 3.22 26.03
CA LEU A 171 -9.57 3.30 26.90
C LEU A 171 -10.54 2.12 26.66
N ALA A 172 -10.64 1.62 25.44
CA ALA A 172 -11.51 0.50 25.09
C ALA A 172 -10.96 -0.87 25.55
N GLN A 173 -9.64 -0.99 25.77
CA GLN A 173 -9.00 -2.22 26.24
C GLN A 173 -9.00 -2.33 27.77
N ASN A 174 -9.29 -1.24 28.50
CA ASN A 174 -9.27 -1.20 29.97
C ASN A 174 -10.68 -1.24 30.59
N ASN A 175 -11.72 -1.46 29.83
CA ASN A 175 -13.12 -1.69 30.23
C ASN A 175 -13.57 -3.11 29.85
#